data_1ed945e4bf4f41f285cd5f4fd5452dd1
#
_entry.id   1ed945e4bf4f41f285cd5f4fd5452dd1
#
_cell.length_a   1.000
_cell.length_b   1.000
_cell.length_c   1.000
_cell.angle_alpha   90.00
_cell.angle_beta   90.00
_cell.angle_gamma   90.00
#
_symmetry.space_group_name_H-M   'P 1'
#
loop_
_entity.id
_entity.type
_entity.pdbx_description
1 polymer ?
#
loop_
_entity_poly.entity_id
_entity_poly.type
_entity_poly.pdbx_seq_one_letter_code
_entity_poly.pdbx_strand_id
1 'polypeptide(L)'
;MRGCRKMNKERDYFFDNLKAVLIFLVVLGHFLLPIHGDNPLVVVKRLIYVFHMPLFVFISGYFAKKIYKNGQYNFKKILYLLKAYVVFVVAIQVVYAIAGFEKFTEIDFFSQSGAPWYLFAMIVWYLTIPLVRKCKAVPVLLLTVVLALTAGYFKNVGD
;
A
#
# COMPACT_ATOMS: atom_id res chain seq x y z
N MET A 1 -16.70 32.61 30.62
CA MET A 1 -16.48 31.18 30.36
C MET A 1 -16.84 30.91 28.93
N ARG A 2 -15.86 30.82 28.01
CA ARG A 2 -16.09 30.49 26.60
C ARG A 2 -15.99 28.98 26.47
N GLY A 3 -17.13 28.31 26.28
CA GLY A 3 -17.21 26.88 26.05
C GLY A 3 -16.44 26.49 24.79
N CYS A 4 -15.40 25.72 24.97
CA CYS A 4 -14.62 25.11 23.87
C CYS A 4 -15.52 24.09 23.18
N ARG A 5 -16.21 24.49 22.10
CA ARG A 5 -17.01 23.60 21.26
C ARG A 5 -16.02 22.62 20.59
N LYS A 6 -15.90 21.40 21.15
CA LYS A 6 -15.24 20.28 20.45
C LYS A 6 -15.94 20.11 19.12
N MET A 7 -15.30 20.56 18.05
CA MET A 7 -15.76 20.24 16.69
C MET A 7 -15.72 18.71 16.55
N ASN A 8 -16.89 18.11 16.59
CA ASN A 8 -17.08 16.70 16.25
C ASN A 8 -16.62 16.56 14.80
N LYS A 9 -15.48 15.93 14.60
CA LYS A 9 -14.95 15.65 13.26
C LYS A 9 -15.88 14.62 12.64
N GLU A 10 -16.81 15.08 11.79
CA GLU A 10 -17.69 14.18 11.07
C GLU A 10 -16.85 13.10 10.39
N ARG A 11 -17.20 11.87 10.67
CA ARG A 11 -16.54 10.70 10.10
C ARG A 11 -16.98 10.58 8.65
N ASP A 12 -16.02 10.59 7.75
CA ASP A 12 -16.30 10.49 6.31
C ASP A 12 -16.58 9.03 5.95
N TYR A 13 -17.83 8.63 6.06
CA TYR A 13 -18.30 7.26 5.79
C TYR A 13 -17.99 6.81 4.37
N PHE A 14 -17.92 7.73 3.41
CA PHE A 14 -17.58 7.41 2.03
C PHE A 14 -16.18 6.76 1.93
N PHE A 15 -15.16 7.37 2.52
CA PHE A 15 -13.81 6.82 2.50
C PHE A 15 -13.68 5.55 3.33
N ASP A 16 -14.43 5.41 4.41
CA ASP A 16 -14.40 4.18 5.23
C ASP A 16 -15.02 3.02 4.44
N ASN A 17 -16.16 3.23 3.76
CA ASN A 17 -16.79 2.25 2.89
C ASN A 17 -15.90 1.89 1.69
N LEU A 18 -15.28 2.89 1.05
CA LEU A 18 -14.38 2.67 -0.07
C LEU A 18 -13.18 1.80 0.32
N LYS A 19 -12.59 2.02 1.49
CA LYS A 19 -11.51 1.16 2.02
C LYS A 19 -12.00 -0.26 2.28
N ALA A 20 -13.20 -0.43 2.83
CA ALA A 20 -13.77 -1.76 3.07
C ALA A 20 -13.94 -2.54 1.76
N VAL A 21 -14.48 -1.89 0.72
CA VAL A 21 -14.59 -2.50 -0.62
C VAL A 21 -13.22 -2.85 -1.18
N LEU A 22 -12.23 -1.97 -1.06
CA LEU A 22 -10.88 -2.24 -1.55
C LEU A 22 -10.20 -3.41 -0.82
N ILE A 23 -10.36 -3.50 0.50
CA ILE A 23 -9.85 -4.63 1.29
C ILE A 23 -10.52 -5.93 0.83
N PHE A 24 -11.83 -5.90 0.61
CA PHE A 24 -12.55 -7.06 0.06
C PHE A 24 -12.00 -7.49 -1.30
N LEU A 25 -11.74 -6.53 -2.21
CA LEU A 25 -11.15 -6.81 -3.52
C LEU A 25 -9.73 -7.39 -3.42
N VAL A 26 -8.92 -6.93 -2.45
CA VAL A 26 -7.60 -7.52 -2.17
C VAL A 26 -7.74 -8.98 -1.77
N VAL A 27 -8.60 -9.29 -0.80
CA VAL A 27 -8.81 -10.66 -0.33
C VAL A 27 -9.31 -11.55 -1.47
N LEU A 28 -10.29 -11.07 -2.23
CA LEU A 28 -10.83 -11.79 -3.40
C LEU A 28 -9.75 -12.01 -4.47
N GLY A 29 -8.93 -10.99 -4.77
CA GLY A 29 -7.83 -11.09 -5.71
C GLY A 29 -6.80 -12.16 -5.30
N HIS A 30 -6.43 -12.18 -4.02
CA HIS A 30 -5.52 -13.20 -3.48
C HIS A 30 -6.14 -14.60 -3.51
N PHE A 31 -7.43 -14.71 -3.24
CA PHE A 31 -8.15 -15.98 -3.32
C PHE A 31 -8.20 -16.53 -4.76
N LEU A 32 -8.24 -15.65 -5.76
CA LEU A 32 -8.24 -16.01 -7.17
C LEU A 32 -6.82 -16.26 -7.75
N LEU A 33 -5.74 -16.05 -6.97
CA LEU A 33 -4.36 -16.24 -7.45
C LEU A 33 -4.09 -17.64 -8.06
N PRO A 34 -4.54 -18.75 -7.44
CA PRO A 34 -4.26 -20.09 -7.96
C PRO A 34 -4.98 -20.40 -9.29
N ILE A 35 -5.95 -19.57 -9.70
CA ILE A 35 -6.73 -19.82 -10.90
C ILE A 35 -5.94 -19.37 -12.12
N HIS A 36 -5.68 -20.28 -13.05
CA HIS A 36 -4.90 -20.10 -14.28
C HIS A 36 -5.63 -20.70 -15.50
N GLY A 37 -5.08 -20.45 -16.69
CA GLY A 37 -5.61 -20.99 -17.96
C GLY A 37 -6.82 -20.23 -18.51
N ASP A 38 -7.68 -20.94 -19.23
CA ASP A 38 -8.84 -20.36 -19.94
C ASP A 38 -10.09 -20.18 -19.05
N ASN A 39 -9.90 -20.18 -17.73
CA ASN A 39 -10.99 -19.97 -16.80
C ASN A 39 -11.47 -18.50 -16.85
N PRO A 40 -12.78 -18.22 -17.01
CA PRO A 40 -13.33 -16.87 -17.04
C PRO A 40 -13.00 -16.04 -15.77
N LEU A 41 -12.76 -16.70 -14.64
CA LEU A 41 -12.32 -16.03 -13.40
C LEU A 41 -10.94 -15.39 -13.52
N VAL A 42 -10.11 -15.79 -14.49
CA VAL A 42 -8.82 -15.13 -14.77
C VAL A 42 -9.03 -13.67 -15.22
N VAL A 43 -10.08 -13.41 -16.00
CA VAL A 43 -10.44 -12.04 -16.40
C VAL A 43 -10.83 -11.20 -15.18
N VAL A 44 -11.66 -11.75 -14.30
CA VAL A 44 -12.06 -11.08 -13.05
C VAL A 44 -10.84 -10.79 -12.19
N LYS A 45 -9.93 -11.76 -12.03
CA LYS A 45 -8.65 -11.58 -11.32
C LYS A 45 -7.86 -10.42 -11.90
N ARG A 46 -7.65 -10.38 -13.21
CA ARG A 46 -6.92 -9.30 -13.89
C ARG A 46 -7.56 -7.93 -13.65
N LEU A 47 -8.88 -7.83 -13.78
CA LEU A 47 -9.63 -6.60 -13.53
C LEU A 47 -9.42 -6.11 -12.08
N ILE A 48 -9.55 -7.01 -11.11
CA ILE A 48 -9.30 -6.67 -9.70
C ILE A 48 -7.88 -6.10 -9.53
N TYR A 49 -6.86 -6.77 -10.09
CA TYR A 49 -5.46 -6.33 -9.94
C TYR A 49 -5.17 -4.99 -10.62
N VAL A 50 -5.82 -4.69 -11.74
CA VAL A 50 -5.68 -3.39 -12.43
C VAL A 50 -6.28 -2.26 -11.59
N PHE A 51 -7.38 -2.50 -10.87
CA PHE A 51 -8.12 -1.45 -10.16
C PHE A 51 -7.70 -1.27 -8.71
N HIS A 52 -7.58 -2.35 -7.93
CA HIS A 52 -7.47 -2.20 -6.48
C HIS A 52 -6.18 -1.52 -6.04
N MET A 53 -5.04 -1.85 -6.68
CA MET A 53 -3.75 -1.29 -6.30
C MET A 53 -3.65 0.22 -6.58
N PRO A 54 -3.96 0.73 -7.80
CA PRO A 54 -3.98 2.17 -8.06
C PRO A 54 -4.93 2.94 -7.15
N LEU A 55 -6.10 2.37 -6.83
CA LEU A 55 -7.06 3.00 -5.93
C LEU A 55 -6.53 3.09 -4.49
N PHE A 56 -5.87 2.04 -3.99
CA PHE A 56 -5.21 2.10 -2.69
C PHE A 56 -4.12 3.18 -2.63
N VAL A 57 -3.29 3.26 -3.67
CA VAL A 57 -2.26 4.30 -3.79
C VAL A 57 -2.89 5.69 -3.79
N PHE A 58 -3.95 5.89 -4.58
CA PHE A 58 -4.66 7.16 -4.67
C PHE A 58 -5.24 7.60 -3.31
N ILE A 59 -5.97 6.70 -2.63
CA ILE A 59 -6.55 6.97 -1.31
C ILE A 59 -5.45 7.27 -0.29
N SER A 60 -4.37 6.50 -0.31
CA SER A 60 -3.24 6.69 0.59
C SER A 60 -2.55 8.03 0.36
N GLY A 61 -2.38 8.44 -0.90
CA GLY A 61 -1.89 9.77 -1.28
C GLY A 61 -2.81 10.89 -0.81
N TYR A 62 -4.13 10.72 -0.95
CA TYR A 62 -5.11 11.69 -0.44
C TYR A 62 -4.99 11.89 1.07
N PHE A 63 -4.85 10.80 1.83
CA PHE A 63 -4.68 10.87 3.28
C PHE A 63 -3.26 11.25 3.72
N ALA A 64 -2.28 11.19 2.83
CA ALA A 64 -0.90 11.59 3.11
C ALA A 64 -0.79 13.07 3.51
N LYS A 65 -1.71 13.93 3.07
CA LYS A 65 -1.81 15.33 3.51
C LYS A 65 -1.92 15.45 5.03
N LYS A 66 -2.50 14.47 5.71
CA LYS A 66 -2.67 14.44 7.17
C LYS A 66 -1.40 14.05 7.95
N ILE A 67 -0.29 13.75 7.25
CA ILE A 67 0.98 13.43 7.91
C ILE A 67 1.62 14.70 8.52
N TYR A 68 1.30 15.85 7.95
CA TYR A 68 1.65 17.14 8.52
C TYR A 68 0.52 17.65 9.40
N LYS A 69 0.81 17.93 10.67
CA LYS A 69 -0.09 18.58 11.60
C LYS A 69 0.59 19.85 12.12
N ASN A 70 -0.05 21.01 11.94
CA ASN A 70 0.51 22.31 12.32
C ASN A 70 1.93 22.58 11.75
N GLY A 71 2.19 22.17 10.52
CA GLY A 71 3.51 22.32 9.89
C GLY A 71 4.58 21.30 10.33
N GLN A 72 4.29 20.51 11.36
CA GLN A 72 5.20 19.47 11.86
C GLN A 72 4.90 18.11 11.23
N TYR A 73 5.98 17.38 10.91
CA TYR A 73 5.89 16.04 10.35
C TYR A 73 5.58 15.00 11.43
N ASN A 74 4.55 14.19 11.23
CA ASN A 74 4.10 13.23 12.22
C ASN A 74 4.73 11.84 12.04
N PHE A 75 5.92 11.64 12.60
CA PHE A 75 6.61 10.35 12.58
C PHE A 75 5.84 9.19 13.25
N LYS A 76 4.89 9.49 14.14
CA LYS A 76 4.10 8.44 14.81
C LYS A 76 3.34 7.57 13.81
N LYS A 77 2.88 8.15 12.68
CA LYS A 77 2.20 7.36 11.63
C LYS A 77 3.12 6.34 10.98
N ILE A 78 4.37 6.72 10.70
CA ILE A 78 5.37 5.80 10.13
C ILE A 78 5.66 4.68 11.11
N LEU A 79 5.80 5.00 12.40
CA LEU A 79 6.03 4.00 13.42
C LEU A 79 4.85 3.00 13.55
N TYR A 80 3.60 3.47 13.41
CA TYR A 80 2.44 2.57 13.37
C TYR A 80 2.44 1.67 12.14
N LEU A 81 2.80 2.19 10.96
CA LEU A 81 2.92 1.40 9.75
C LEU A 81 4.05 0.36 9.87
N LEU A 82 5.20 0.76 10.43
CA LEU A 82 6.31 -0.14 10.67
C LEU A 82 5.93 -1.27 11.63
N LYS A 83 5.24 -0.95 12.72
CA LYS A 83 4.71 -1.97 13.65
C LYS A 83 3.75 -2.93 12.95
N ALA A 84 2.81 -2.40 12.17
CA ALA A 84 1.89 -3.21 11.40
C ALA A 84 2.64 -4.12 10.41
N TYR A 85 3.62 -3.58 9.70
CA TYR A 85 4.46 -4.33 8.77
C TYR A 85 5.16 -5.52 9.46
N VAL A 86 5.84 -5.26 10.57
CA VAL A 86 6.53 -6.31 11.34
C VAL A 86 5.54 -7.38 11.83
N VAL A 87 4.39 -6.97 12.37
CA VAL A 87 3.35 -7.91 12.83
C VAL A 87 2.87 -8.79 11.68
N PHE A 88 2.60 -8.22 10.50
CA PHE A 88 2.17 -9.01 9.34
C PHE A 88 3.25 -9.95 8.84
N VAL A 89 4.50 -9.51 8.77
CA VAL A 89 5.63 -10.39 8.37
C VAL A 89 5.75 -11.56 9.32
N VAL A 90 5.75 -11.31 10.63
CA VAL A 90 5.83 -12.37 11.65
C VAL A 90 4.62 -13.32 11.57
N ALA A 91 3.41 -12.77 11.43
CA ALA A 91 2.20 -13.58 11.32
C ALA A 91 2.23 -14.53 10.11
N ILE A 92 2.68 -14.04 8.95
CA ILE A 92 2.82 -14.85 7.74
C ILE A 92 3.86 -15.97 7.97
N GLN A 93 4.99 -15.66 8.59
CA GLN A 93 6.03 -16.65 8.88
C GLN A 93 5.51 -17.74 9.83
N VAL A 94 4.77 -17.35 10.86
CA VAL A 94 4.14 -18.30 11.79
C VAL A 94 3.15 -19.22 11.05
N VAL A 95 2.33 -18.66 10.16
CA VAL A 95 1.39 -19.47 9.35
C VAL A 95 2.14 -20.46 8.46
N TYR A 96 3.23 -20.04 7.79
CA TYR A 96 4.03 -20.93 6.96
C TYR A 96 4.70 -22.04 7.78
N ALA A 97 5.18 -21.71 8.99
CA ALA A 97 5.75 -22.71 9.91
C ALA A 97 4.71 -23.77 10.32
N ILE A 98 3.49 -23.34 10.68
CA ILE A 98 2.41 -24.24 11.07
C ILE A 98 1.95 -25.10 9.88
N ALA A 99 1.92 -24.52 8.67
CA ALA A 99 1.51 -25.22 7.46
C ALA A 99 2.59 -26.17 6.88
N GLY A 100 3.78 -26.23 7.49
CA GLY A 100 4.87 -27.12 7.06
C GLY A 100 5.55 -26.69 5.76
N PHE A 101 5.45 -25.44 5.36
CA PHE A 101 6.19 -24.94 4.19
C PHE A 101 7.66 -24.70 4.57
N GLU A 102 8.60 -25.35 3.86
CA GLU A 102 10.05 -25.28 4.13
C GLU A 102 10.69 -23.90 3.94
N LYS A 103 9.97 -22.92 3.42
CA LYS A 103 10.45 -21.53 3.18
C LYS A 103 10.67 -20.70 4.45
N PHE A 104 10.70 -21.33 5.62
CA PHE A 104 10.87 -20.63 6.91
C PHE A 104 12.28 -20.07 7.14
N THR A 105 13.29 -20.50 6.38
CA THR A 105 14.71 -20.20 6.65
C THR A 105 15.20 -18.86 6.13
N GLU A 106 14.47 -18.20 5.23
CA GLU A 106 14.88 -16.91 4.68
C GLU A 106 13.81 -15.85 4.93
N ILE A 107 13.95 -15.12 6.05
CA ILE A 107 13.14 -13.92 6.31
C ILE A 107 13.65 -12.81 5.39
N ASP A 108 13.16 -12.80 4.18
CA ASP A 108 13.49 -11.77 3.21
C ASP A 108 12.59 -10.55 3.43
N PHE A 109 13.05 -9.62 4.24
CA PHE A 109 12.31 -8.38 4.56
C PHE A 109 12.09 -7.51 3.33
N PHE A 110 12.87 -7.65 2.27
CA PHE A 110 12.82 -6.78 1.09
C PHE A 110 12.18 -7.43 -0.13
N SER A 111 12.22 -8.75 -0.25
CA SER A 111 11.71 -9.52 -1.40
C SER A 111 10.33 -10.13 -1.15
N GLN A 112 9.48 -9.47 -0.37
CA GLN A 112 8.16 -10.00 -0.05
C GLN A 112 7.24 -10.02 -1.27
N SER A 113 7.21 -11.14 -1.95
CA SER A 113 6.20 -11.48 -2.96
C SER A 113 4.83 -11.74 -2.29
N GLY A 114 4.28 -10.78 -1.56
CA GLY A 114 3.03 -10.99 -0.83
C GLY A 114 2.43 -9.71 -0.27
N ALA A 115 1.31 -9.82 0.46
CA ALA A 115 0.55 -8.69 1.01
C ALA A 115 1.35 -7.61 1.76
N PRO A 116 2.47 -7.90 2.47
CA PRO A 116 3.21 -6.88 3.20
C PRO A 116 3.94 -5.84 2.36
N TRP A 117 4.26 -6.11 1.08
CA TRP A 117 5.02 -5.20 0.23
C TRP A 117 4.38 -3.80 0.13
N TYR A 118 3.04 -3.73 0.17
CA TYR A 118 2.33 -2.47 0.10
C TYR A 118 2.57 -1.59 1.35
N LEU A 119 2.61 -2.19 2.54
CA LEU A 119 2.93 -1.47 3.77
C LEU A 119 4.36 -0.93 3.74
N PHE A 120 5.31 -1.70 3.22
CA PHE A 120 6.68 -1.24 3.02
C PHE A 120 6.74 -0.07 2.03
N ALA A 121 6.09 -0.17 0.87
CA ALA A 121 5.99 0.92 -0.10
C ALA A 121 5.38 2.19 0.52
N MET A 122 4.35 2.04 1.35
CA MET A 122 3.73 3.15 2.08
C MET A 122 4.71 3.84 3.05
N ILE A 123 5.55 3.08 3.75
CA ILE A 123 6.58 3.63 4.64
C ILE A 123 7.57 4.46 3.82
N VAL A 124 8.08 3.91 2.71
CA VAL A 124 9.00 4.59 1.80
C VAL A 124 8.37 5.89 1.28
N TRP A 125 7.12 5.85 0.81
CA TRP A 125 6.43 7.04 0.32
C TRP A 125 6.26 8.10 1.41
N TYR A 126 5.87 7.71 2.62
CA TYR A 126 5.77 8.68 3.72
C TYR A 126 7.12 9.30 4.06
N LEU A 127 8.23 8.57 3.98
CA LEU A 127 9.57 9.09 4.19
C LEU A 127 10.00 10.07 3.07
N THR A 128 9.53 9.87 1.84
CA THR A 128 9.86 10.77 0.71
C THR A 128 9.02 12.05 0.67
N ILE A 129 7.86 12.10 1.33
CA ILE A 129 6.98 13.29 1.33
C ILE A 129 7.70 14.59 1.71
N PRO A 130 8.52 14.66 2.78
CA PRO A 130 9.21 15.91 3.14
C PRO A 130 10.19 16.39 2.07
N LEU A 131 10.79 15.49 1.30
CA LEU A 131 11.70 15.80 0.19
C LEU A 131 10.92 16.38 -0.99
N VAL A 132 9.84 15.69 -1.39
CA VAL A 132 9.02 16.03 -2.56
C VAL A 132 8.20 17.30 -2.33
N ARG A 133 7.77 17.58 -1.09
CA ARG A 133 6.97 18.75 -0.76
C ARG A 133 7.64 20.10 -1.12
N LYS A 134 8.97 20.15 -1.14
CA LYS A 134 9.75 21.35 -1.51
C LYS A 134 9.87 21.52 -3.03
N CYS A 135 9.57 20.50 -3.80
CA CYS A 135 9.67 20.49 -5.25
C CYS A 135 8.35 20.93 -5.90
N LYS A 136 8.45 21.52 -7.10
CA LYS A 136 7.27 21.79 -7.91
C LYS A 136 6.64 20.46 -8.37
N ALA A 137 5.30 20.40 -8.46
CA ALA A 137 4.58 19.17 -8.78
C ALA A 137 4.93 18.60 -10.17
N VAL A 138 5.09 19.46 -11.17
CA VAL A 138 5.36 19.06 -12.56
C VAL A 138 6.66 18.25 -12.72
N PRO A 139 7.85 18.70 -12.25
CA PRO A 139 9.07 17.93 -12.39
C PRO A 139 9.04 16.61 -11.61
N VAL A 140 8.36 16.57 -10.46
CA VAL A 140 8.19 15.33 -9.70
C VAL A 140 7.34 14.32 -10.47
N LEU A 141 6.25 14.78 -11.08
CA LEU A 141 5.38 13.94 -11.90
C LEU A 141 6.13 13.42 -13.13
N LEU A 142 6.87 14.26 -13.82
CA LEU A 142 7.69 13.84 -14.96
C LEU A 142 8.74 12.80 -14.55
N LEU A 143 9.44 13.03 -13.45
CA LEU A 143 10.43 12.09 -12.93
C LEU A 143 9.79 10.74 -12.58
N THR A 144 8.64 10.72 -11.92
CA THR A 144 7.94 9.47 -11.56
C THR A 144 7.47 8.71 -12.80
N VAL A 145 6.97 9.40 -13.82
CA VAL A 145 6.59 8.80 -15.11
C VAL A 145 7.80 8.19 -15.81
N VAL A 146 8.92 8.93 -15.90
CA VAL A 146 10.16 8.42 -16.52
C VAL A 146 10.66 7.18 -15.78
N LEU A 147 10.71 7.22 -14.44
CA LEU A 147 11.12 6.06 -13.63
C LEU A 147 10.20 4.86 -13.82
N ALA A 148 8.89 5.07 -13.92
CA ALA A 148 7.94 3.99 -14.17
C ALA A 148 8.12 3.35 -15.54
N LEU A 149 8.34 4.18 -16.59
CA LEU A 149 8.58 3.69 -17.95
C LEU A 149 9.92 2.95 -18.06
N THR A 150 10.99 3.46 -17.46
CA THR A 150 12.29 2.79 -17.47
C THR A 150 12.24 1.47 -16.70
N ALA A 151 11.62 1.41 -15.52
CA ALA A 151 11.44 0.18 -14.76
C ALA A 151 10.64 -0.88 -15.54
N GLY A 152 9.55 -0.45 -16.23
CA GLY A 152 8.78 -1.33 -17.10
C GLY A 152 9.57 -1.83 -18.31
N TYR A 153 10.40 -0.97 -18.90
CA TYR A 153 11.26 -1.36 -20.04
C TYR A 153 12.30 -2.40 -19.63
N PHE A 154 13.02 -2.17 -18.54
CA PHE A 154 14.06 -3.10 -18.07
C PHE A 154 13.49 -4.46 -17.65
N LYS A 155 12.28 -4.51 -17.12
CA LYS A 155 11.61 -5.78 -16.80
C LYS A 155 11.32 -6.60 -18.06
N ASN A 156 10.89 -5.96 -19.16
CA ASN A 156 10.59 -6.66 -20.41
C ASN A 156 11.83 -7.06 -21.20
N VAL A 157 13.00 -6.48 -20.94
CA VAL A 157 14.27 -6.81 -21.61
C VAL A 157 15.04 -7.91 -20.84
N GLY A 158 14.71 -8.13 -19.57
CA GLY A 158 15.37 -9.13 -18.70
C GLY A 158 14.66 -10.49 -18.62
N ASP A 159 13.48 -10.63 -19.23
CA ASP A 159 12.76 -11.90 -19.44
C ASP A 159 12.98 -12.40 -20.87
#